data_6d282525f18405fa278ece5ea826236d
#
_entry.id   6d282525f18405fa278ece5ea826236d
#
_cell.length_a   1.000
_cell.length_b   1.000
_cell.length_c   1.000
_cell.angle_alpha   90.00
_cell.angle_beta   90.00
_cell.angle_gamma   90.00
#
_symmetry.space_group_name_H-M   'P 1'
#
loop_
_entity.id
_entity.type
_entity.pdbx_description
1 polymer ?
#
loop_
_entity_poly.entity_id
_entity_poly.type
_entity_poly.pdbx_seq_one_letter_code
_entity_poly.pdbx_strand_id
1 'polypeptide(L)'
;EMDYGYARLEFKIGMETKYVLKNISAFLHSVQVNEKVHYGKKLDFYHHMEAFSEDAKRLIRFMQQQDDDKKRQSKFHAYYAYTGGYERTMELDGVGIDRFLEAVKGTPFHATIGYDMNESYIYNGTKRKPKLTLKGGSAGAFLCMEDLPMIEGDKYYYFYEDGEIFLGEPLLKGKVSDFFQFLHRQVGGDCYIAADELAMFCRDLLPMVRESFDVIPEGFDEALYVPPKPEFELYLDRQAMDVVGAKLVAVYGDNKYNVLAKVEPGEVRD
;
A
#
# COMPACT_ATOMS: atom_id res chain seq x y z
N GLU A 1 0.64 19.59 -3.58
CA GLU A 1 1.63 18.81 -4.33
C GLU A 1 2.03 17.62 -3.50
N MET A 2 1.97 16.45 -4.07
CA MET A 2 2.37 15.17 -3.45
C MET A 2 3.24 14.41 -4.42
N ASP A 3 4.36 13.89 -3.92
CA ASP A 3 5.32 13.08 -4.67
C ASP A 3 5.95 12.06 -3.71
N TYR A 4 6.79 11.16 -4.21
CA TYR A 4 7.43 10.06 -3.46
C TYR A 4 7.90 10.48 -2.06
N GLY A 5 7.07 10.13 -1.03
CA GLY A 5 7.39 10.39 0.38
C GLY A 5 7.43 11.86 0.82
N TYR A 6 6.95 12.78 -0.02
CA TYR A 6 6.93 14.22 0.26
C TYR A 6 5.60 14.85 -0.17
N ALA A 7 5.06 15.74 0.65
CA ALA A 7 3.91 16.54 0.29
C ALA A 7 4.04 17.99 0.77
N ARG A 8 3.45 18.91 0.00
CA ARG A 8 3.33 20.32 0.36
C ARG A 8 1.87 20.73 0.39
N LEU A 9 1.41 21.22 1.53
CA LEU A 9 0.03 21.59 1.77
C LEU A 9 -0.14 23.10 1.89
N GLU A 10 -1.17 23.63 1.24
CA GLU A 10 -1.72 24.97 1.47
C GLU A 10 -3.14 24.85 2.03
N PHE A 11 -3.48 25.68 2.99
CA PHE A 11 -4.79 25.66 3.62
C PHE A 11 -5.59 26.92 3.30
N LYS A 12 -6.90 26.73 3.17
CA LYS A 12 -7.86 27.82 2.96
C LYS A 12 -8.93 27.77 4.03
N ILE A 13 -9.40 28.94 4.46
CA ILE A 13 -10.46 29.09 5.45
C ILE A 13 -11.62 29.88 4.85
N GLY A 14 -12.84 29.50 5.19
CA GLY A 14 -14.06 30.18 4.74
C GLY A 14 -15.13 29.20 4.34
N MET A 15 -16.31 29.71 4.07
CA MET A 15 -17.48 28.97 3.58
C MET A 15 -17.58 29.07 2.06
N GLU A 16 -18.34 30.01 1.52
CA GLU A 16 -18.46 30.26 0.07
C GLU A 16 -17.21 30.90 -0.50
N THR A 17 -16.67 31.92 0.20
CA THR A 17 -15.43 32.57 -0.15
C THR A 17 -14.31 32.03 0.71
N LYS A 18 -13.30 31.41 0.08
CA LYS A 18 -12.15 30.82 0.77
C LYS A 18 -10.92 31.74 0.70
N TYR A 19 -10.28 31.97 1.83
CA TYR A 19 -9.08 32.76 2.00
C TYR A 19 -7.90 31.84 2.30
N VAL A 20 -6.77 32.06 1.63
CA VAL A 20 -5.53 31.30 1.89
C VAL A 20 -4.97 31.70 3.25
N LEU A 21 -4.62 30.72 4.06
CA LEU A 21 -3.88 30.93 5.31
C LEU A 21 -2.45 31.36 4.97
N LYS A 22 -2.11 32.62 5.23
CA LYS A 22 -0.79 33.17 4.93
C LYS A 22 0.28 32.77 5.94
N ASN A 23 -0.13 32.41 7.16
CA ASN A 23 0.74 31.94 8.22
C ASN A 23 -0.01 30.91 9.07
N ILE A 24 0.39 29.66 8.93
CA ILE A 24 -0.25 28.51 9.61
C ILE A 24 0.01 28.58 11.12
N SER A 25 1.24 28.91 11.53
CA SER A 25 1.57 28.99 12.96
C SER A 25 0.83 30.13 13.65
N ALA A 26 0.65 31.27 13.00
CA ALA A 26 -0.19 32.36 13.54
C ALA A 26 -1.67 31.95 13.64
N PHE A 27 -2.18 31.22 12.64
CA PHE A 27 -3.54 30.66 12.69
C PHE A 27 -3.70 29.70 13.88
N LEU A 28 -2.77 28.76 14.08
CA LEU A 28 -2.82 27.81 15.19
C LEU A 28 -2.75 28.52 16.55
N HIS A 29 -1.93 29.58 16.65
CA HIS A 29 -1.88 30.40 17.85
C HIS A 29 -3.23 31.09 18.11
N SER A 30 -3.85 31.70 17.08
CA SER A 30 -5.16 32.34 17.22
C SER A 30 -6.27 31.38 17.65
N VAL A 31 -6.21 30.12 17.20
CA VAL A 31 -7.11 29.04 17.68
C VAL A 31 -6.85 28.72 19.16
N GLN A 32 -5.59 28.66 19.56
CA GLN A 32 -5.22 28.34 20.95
C GLN A 32 -5.69 29.40 21.95
N VAL A 33 -5.64 30.70 21.55
CA VAL A 33 -6.02 31.82 22.43
C VAL A 33 -7.44 32.34 22.18
N ASN A 34 -8.20 31.67 21.32
CA ASN A 34 -9.56 32.06 20.91
C ASN A 34 -9.62 33.53 20.38
N GLU A 35 -8.66 33.90 19.56
CA GLU A 35 -8.54 35.27 19.03
C GLU A 35 -9.58 35.51 17.93
N LYS A 36 -10.08 36.77 17.86
CA LYS A 36 -10.87 37.23 16.72
C LYS A 36 -9.96 37.58 15.55
N VAL A 37 -10.11 36.90 14.42
CA VAL A 37 -9.30 37.12 13.22
C VAL A 37 -10.14 37.59 12.05
N HIS A 38 -9.62 38.59 11.36
CA HIS A 38 -10.21 39.19 10.17
C HIS A 38 -9.50 38.72 8.90
N TYR A 39 -10.20 37.99 8.03
CA TYR A 39 -9.65 37.46 6.77
C TYR A 39 -9.95 38.34 5.55
N GLY A 40 -10.94 39.23 5.65
CA GLY A 40 -11.35 40.11 4.59
C GLY A 40 -12.78 40.62 4.82
N LYS A 41 -13.37 41.29 3.85
CA LYS A 41 -14.68 41.94 4.00
C LYS A 41 -15.85 41.00 4.38
N LYS A 42 -15.71 39.67 4.17
CA LYS A 42 -16.80 38.71 4.32
C LYS A 42 -16.52 37.65 5.38
N LEU A 43 -15.37 37.64 6.05
CA LEU A 43 -15.04 36.63 7.05
C LEU A 43 -14.28 37.23 8.21
N ASP A 44 -14.93 37.31 9.33
CA ASP A 44 -14.34 37.72 10.61
C ASP A 44 -15.04 36.95 11.74
N PHE A 45 -14.29 36.21 12.56
CA PHE A 45 -14.87 35.45 13.65
C PHE A 45 -13.84 35.10 14.72
N TYR A 46 -14.31 34.67 15.89
CA TYR A 46 -13.45 34.13 16.94
C TYR A 46 -13.07 32.70 16.63
N HIS A 47 -11.80 32.38 16.75
CA HIS A 47 -11.25 31.06 16.46
C HIS A 47 -11.47 30.07 17.61
N HIS A 48 -12.73 29.90 18.07
CA HIS A 48 -13.07 28.80 18.97
C HIS A 48 -13.18 27.51 18.19
N MET A 49 -12.74 26.39 18.76
CA MET A 49 -12.84 25.09 18.09
C MET A 49 -14.28 24.78 17.67
N GLU A 50 -15.29 25.22 18.42
CA GLU A 50 -16.72 25.04 18.13
C GLU A 50 -17.21 25.82 16.90
N ALA A 51 -16.47 26.84 16.48
CA ALA A 51 -16.79 27.60 15.27
C ALA A 51 -16.39 26.87 13.97
N PHE A 52 -15.65 25.77 14.08
CA PHE A 52 -15.20 24.97 12.95
C PHE A 52 -16.04 23.72 12.78
N SER A 53 -16.24 23.29 11.51
CA SER A 53 -16.85 21.99 11.21
C SER A 53 -15.99 20.84 11.73
N GLU A 54 -16.57 19.65 11.88
CA GLU A 54 -15.82 18.48 12.36
C GLU A 54 -14.61 18.14 11.46
N ASP A 55 -14.76 18.29 10.15
CA ASP A 55 -13.65 18.09 9.19
C ASP A 55 -12.54 19.13 9.41
N ALA A 56 -12.91 20.41 9.59
CA ALA A 56 -11.95 21.47 9.89
C ALA A 56 -11.25 21.23 11.24
N LYS A 57 -11.97 20.75 12.26
CA LYS A 57 -11.38 20.38 13.55
C LYS A 57 -10.36 19.25 13.42
N ARG A 58 -10.61 18.24 12.56
CA ARG A 58 -9.64 17.17 12.29
C ARG A 58 -8.36 17.73 11.67
N LEU A 59 -8.51 18.62 10.66
CA LEU A 59 -7.38 19.29 10.01
C LEU A 59 -6.60 20.20 10.98
N ILE A 60 -7.28 20.96 11.85
CA ILE A 60 -6.64 21.82 12.85
C ILE A 60 -5.80 20.95 13.82
N ARG A 61 -6.34 19.84 14.32
CA ARG A 61 -5.59 18.92 15.20
C ARG A 61 -4.38 18.32 14.49
N PHE A 62 -4.52 17.95 13.22
CA PHE A 62 -3.42 17.48 12.39
C PHE A 62 -2.34 18.57 12.26
N MET A 63 -2.71 19.81 11.90
CA MET A 63 -1.77 20.93 11.80
C MET A 63 -1.04 21.21 13.14
N GLN A 64 -1.76 21.18 14.27
CA GLN A 64 -1.17 21.34 15.61
C GLN A 64 -0.14 20.25 15.89
N GLN A 65 -0.45 18.99 15.59
CA GLN A 65 0.47 17.88 15.79
C GLN A 65 1.74 18.03 14.94
N GLN A 66 1.61 18.41 13.67
CA GLN A 66 2.77 18.65 12.79
C GLN A 66 3.63 19.82 13.27
N ASP A 67 3.02 20.92 13.72
CA ASP A 67 3.73 22.09 14.26
C ASP A 67 4.48 21.76 15.55
N ASP A 68 3.88 20.96 16.45
CA ASP A 68 4.52 20.51 17.68
C ASP A 68 5.71 19.57 17.41
N ASP A 69 5.55 18.63 16.45
CA ASP A 69 6.64 17.73 16.07
C ASP A 69 7.81 18.49 15.46
N LYS A 70 7.55 19.48 14.58
CA LYS A 70 8.57 20.37 14.02
C LYS A 70 9.30 21.16 15.11
N LYS A 71 8.57 21.71 16.07
CA LYS A 71 9.14 22.44 17.22
C LYS A 71 10.00 21.55 18.11
N ARG A 72 9.62 20.27 18.29
CA ARG A 72 10.44 19.29 19.04
C ARG A 72 11.73 18.99 18.29
N GLN A 73 11.66 18.71 17.00
CA GLN A 73 12.84 18.41 16.18
C GLN A 73 13.81 19.59 16.16
N SER A 74 13.33 20.84 16.03
CA SER A 74 14.18 22.03 16.01
C SER A 74 14.94 22.26 17.34
N LYS A 75 14.39 21.82 18.47
CA LYS A 75 15.07 21.91 19.79
C LYS A 75 16.27 20.95 19.90
N PHE A 76 16.24 19.81 19.19
CA PHE A 76 17.37 18.87 19.18
C PHE A 76 18.48 19.27 18.21
N HIS A 77 18.17 20.11 17.20
CA HIS A 77 19.11 20.63 16.20
C HIS A 77 19.46 22.10 16.46
N ALA A 78 19.80 22.44 17.70
CA ALA A 78 20.07 23.82 18.17
C ALA A 78 21.18 24.55 17.37
N TYR A 79 21.92 23.90 16.48
CA TYR A 79 22.93 24.52 15.62
C TYR A 79 22.37 25.09 14.31
N TYR A 80 21.15 24.69 13.91
CA TYR A 80 20.42 25.22 12.78
C TYR A 80 19.02 25.68 13.23
N ALA A 81 19.00 26.60 14.21
CA ALA A 81 17.77 27.21 14.68
C ALA A 81 17.11 28.04 13.57
N TYR A 82 16.44 27.36 12.66
CA TYR A 82 15.43 27.98 11.84
C TYR A 82 14.22 28.24 12.73
N THR A 83 14.13 29.44 13.26
CA THR A 83 13.07 29.90 14.19
C THR A 83 11.73 30.15 13.48
N GLY A 84 11.51 29.55 12.29
CA GLY A 84 10.29 29.70 11.53
C GLY A 84 9.29 28.61 11.83
N GLY A 85 8.13 28.96 12.36
CA GLY A 85 6.95 28.12 12.27
C GLY A 85 6.56 27.91 10.81
N TYR A 86 5.48 27.14 10.57
CA TYR A 86 4.92 27.02 9.23
C TYR A 86 4.33 28.36 8.79
N GLU A 87 4.86 28.89 7.70
CA GLU A 87 4.29 30.10 7.06
C GLU A 87 3.06 29.69 6.24
N ARG A 88 3.12 29.89 4.93
CA ARG A 88 1.98 29.62 4.02
C ARG A 88 1.81 28.14 3.71
N THR A 89 2.89 27.39 3.70
CA THR A 89 2.91 25.98 3.32
C THR A 89 3.40 25.09 4.46
N MET A 90 2.85 23.91 4.54
CA MET A 90 3.29 22.83 5.44
C MET A 90 3.88 21.71 4.61
N GLU A 91 5.13 21.38 4.88
CA GLU A 91 5.84 20.28 4.24
C GLU A 91 5.71 19.03 5.10
N LEU A 92 5.41 17.91 4.47
CA LEU A 92 5.20 16.60 5.09
C LEU A 92 6.18 15.59 4.54
N ASP A 93 6.70 14.77 5.43
CA ASP A 93 7.33 13.48 5.13
C ASP A 93 6.29 12.35 5.07
N GLY A 94 6.71 11.11 4.89
CA GLY A 94 5.83 9.96 4.85
C GLY A 94 4.92 9.82 6.07
N VAL A 95 5.43 10.11 7.28
CA VAL A 95 4.63 10.10 8.51
C VAL A 95 3.55 11.18 8.47
N GLY A 96 3.92 12.36 8.00
CA GLY A 96 2.98 13.47 7.81
C GLY A 96 1.91 13.15 6.77
N ILE A 97 2.27 12.45 5.69
CA ILE A 97 1.34 12.02 4.64
C ILE A 97 0.30 11.05 5.21
N ASP A 98 0.74 10.01 5.94
CA ASP A 98 -0.19 9.04 6.58
C ASP A 98 -1.21 9.76 7.48
N ARG A 99 -0.73 10.71 8.30
CA ARG A 99 -1.59 11.50 9.20
C ARG A 99 -2.52 12.46 8.47
N PHE A 100 -2.04 13.07 7.39
CA PHE A 100 -2.85 13.99 6.58
C PHE A 100 -4.02 13.25 5.94
N LEU A 101 -3.76 12.11 5.29
CA LEU A 101 -4.81 11.33 4.64
C LEU A 101 -5.87 10.87 5.64
N GLU A 102 -5.47 10.43 6.84
CA GLU A 102 -6.43 10.10 7.89
C GLU A 102 -7.22 11.33 8.37
N ALA A 103 -6.59 12.52 8.45
CA ALA A 103 -7.28 13.75 8.85
C ALA A 103 -8.32 14.23 7.82
N VAL A 104 -8.08 14.02 6.52
CA VAL A 104 -9.02 14.39 5.43
C VAL A 104 -9.97 13.28 5.03
N LYS A 105 -9.96 12.14 5.71
CA LYS A 105 -10.78 10.98 5.37
C LYS A 105 -12.25 11.34 5.19
N GLY A 106 -12.81 10.99 4.01
CA GLY A 106 -14.18 11.32 3.61
C GLY A 106 -14.40 12.78 3.20
N THR A 107 -13.35 13.61 3.17
CA THR A 107 -13.44 15.04 2.78
C THR A 107 -12.69 15.24 1.47
N PRO A 108 -13.35 15.73 0.40
CA PRO A 108 -12.66 16.04 -0.85
C PRO A 108 -11.63 17.16 -0.68
N PHE A 109 -10.49 17.00 -1.34
CA PHE A 109 -9.44 18.03 -1.39
C PHE A 109 -8.82 18.10 -2.80
N HIS A 110 -8.20 19.23 -3.11
CA HIS A 110 -7.49 19.39 -4.39
C HIS A 110 -6.01 19.10 -4.20
N ALA A 111 -5.44 18.34 -5.11
CA ALA A 111 -4.02 18.03 -5.11
C ALA A 111 -3.45 18.05 -6.54
N THR A 112 -2.13 18.23 -6.62
CA THR A 112 -1.31 17.88 -7.76
C THR A 112 -0.52 16.66 -7.34
N ILE A 113 -0.71 15.53 -8.00
CA ILE A 113 -0.05 14.26 -7.70
C ILE A 113 0.65 13.80 -8.99
N GLY A 114 1.98 13.71 -8.96
CA GLY A 114 2.75 13.41 -10.16
C GLY A 114 2.51 14.45 -11.26
N TYR A 115 1.98 14.01 -12.39
CA TYR A 115 1.67 14.86 -13.55
C TYR A 115 0.22 15.38 -13.56
N ASP A 116 -0.65 14.87 -12.69
CA ASP A 116 -2.06 15.25 -12.62
C ASP A 116 -2.23 16.56 -11.85
N MET A 117 -2.53 17.63 -12.58
CA MET A 117 -2.50 18.99 -12.04
C MET A 117 -3.84 19.40 -11.42
N ASN A 118 -3.84 19.62 -10.10
CA ASN A 118 -4.92 20.28 -9.35
C ASN A 118 -6.30 19.64 -9.51
N GLU A 119 -6.34 18.32 -9.48
CA GLU A 119 -7.58 17.55 -9.49
C GLU A 119 -8.20 17.43 -8.10
N SER A 120 -9.46 17.03 -8.05
CA SER A 120 -10.18 16.76 -6.80
C SER A 120 -10.05 15.30 -6.42
N TYR A 121 -9.54 15.04 -5.24
CA TYR A 121 -9.37 13.69 -4.70
C TYR A 121 -10.16 13.50 -3.41
N ILE A 122 -10.53 12.24 -3.15
CA ILE A 122 -11.11 11.80 -1.89
C ILE A 122 -10.37 10.56 -1.38
N TYR A 123 -10.09 10.54 -0.08
CA TYR A 123 -9.55 9.37 0.61
C TYR A 123 -10.58 8.82 1.59
N ASN A 124 -11.01 7.59 1.39
CA ASN A 124 -12.01 6.92 2.24
C ASN A 124 -11.40 5.84 3.14
N GLY A 125 -10.10 5.58 3.02
CA GLY A 125 -9.45 4.47 3.70
C GLY A 125 -9.76 3.11 3.10
N THR A 126 -10.31 3.09 1.88
CA THR A 126 -10.58 1.85 1.14
C THR A 126 -9.26 1.18 0.79
N LYS A 127 -9.12 -0.09 1.12
CA LYS A 127 -7.97 -0.89 0.73
C LYS A 127 -8.15 -1.42 -0.68
N ARG A 128 -7.09 -1.37 -1.47
CA ARG A 128 -7.06 -1.92 -2.82
C ARG A 128 -5.71 -2.58 -3.09
N LYS A 129 -5.75 -3.72 -3.76
CA LYS A 129 -4.55 -4.38 -4.27
C LYS A 129 -4.22 -3.81 -5.65
N PRO A 130 -2.95 -3.44 -5.91
CA PRO A 130 -2.53 -3.14 -7.28
C PRO A 130 -2.71 -4.35 -8.17
N LYS A 131 -3.07 -4.12 -9.43
CA LYS A 131 -3.20 -5.17 -10.42
C LYS A 131 -1.82 -5.59 -10.92
N LEU A 132 -1.65 -6.88 -11.11
CA LEU A 132 -0.44 -7.50 -11.63
C LEU A 132 -0.85 -8.53 -12.68
N THR A 133 -0.42 -8.34 -13.92
CA THR A 133 -0.74 -9.27 -15.00
C THR A 133 0.36 -10.32 -15.14
N LEU A 134 0.00 -11.61 -15.06
CA LEU A 134 0.91 -12.73 -15.29
C LEU A 134 0.67 -13.27 -16.70
N LYS A 135 1.56 -12.90 -17.65
CA LYS A 135 1.46 -13.27 -19.06
C LYS A 135 2.26 -14.53 -19.35
N GLY A 136 1.60 -15.55 -19.87
CA GLY A 136 2.27 -16.75 -20.37
C GLY A 136 2.99 -16.54 -21.68
N GLY A 137 4.17 -17.15 -21.84
CA GLY A 137 4.96 -17.13 -23.07
C GLY A 137 5.57 -18.50 -23.36
N SER A 138 6.09 -18.71 -24.57
CA SER A 138 6.68 -20.00 -24.99
C SER A 138 7.98 -20.36 -24.25
N ALA A 139 8.67 -19.38 -23.68
CA ALA A 139 9.95 -19.57 -23.01
C ALA A 139 9.93 -19.26 -21.51
N GLY A 140 8.76 -18.92 -20.98
CA GLY A 140 8.60 -18.50 -19.58
C GLY A 140 7.34 -17.67 -19.39
N ALA A 141 7.31 -16.82 -18.36
CA ALA A 141 6.21 -15.90 -18.11
C ALA A 141 6.73 -14.49 -17.83
N PHE A 142 5.85 -13.52 -18.01
CA PHE A 142 6.13 -12.12 -17.69
C PHE A 142 5.16 -11.67 -16.61
N LEU A 143 5.69 -11.08 -15.57
CA LEU A 143 4.93 -10.41 -14.53
C LEU A 143 4.98 -8.91 -14.78
N CYS A 144 3.83 -8.35 -15.16
CA CYS A 144 3.69 -6.96 -15.58
C CYS A 144 2.86 -6.19 -14.56
N MET A 145 3.35 -5.04 -14.11
CA MET A 145 2.60 -4.11 -13.28
C MET A 145 2.18 -2.90 -14.12
N GLU A 146 0.90 -2.54 -14.07
CA GLU A 146 0.45 -1.28 -14.63
C GLU A 146 1.13 -0.11 -13.90
N ASP A 147 1.46 0.94 -14.64
CA ASP A 147 2.01 2.17 -14.06
C ASP A 147 0.92 2.86 -13.23
N LEU A 148 0.87 2.52 -11.95
CA LEU A 148 -0.08 3.10 -11.01
C LEU A 148 0.58 4.27 -10.30
N PRO A 149 0.04 5.49 -10.43
CA PRO A 149 0.52 6.62 -9.68
C PRO A 149 0.45 6.35 -8.18
N MET A 150 1.55 6.58 -7.48
CA MET A 150 1.73 6.19 -6.09
C MET A 150 2.18 7.35 -5.22
N ILE A 151 1.63 7.38 -4.00
CA ILE A 151 2.09 8.27 -2.92
C ILE A 151 2.70 7.38 -1.84
N GLU A 152 3.91 7.70 -1.42
CA GLU A 152 4.60 6.95 -0.39
C GLU A 152 4.41 7.60 1.00
N GLY A 153 3.66 6.93 1.88
CA GLY A 153 3.60 7.22 3.31
C GLY A 153 4.71 6.49 4.10
N ASP A 154 4.75 6.64 5.41
CA ASP A 154 5.67 5.90 6.28
C ASP A 154 5.24 4.43 6.42
N LYS A 155 3.97 4.20 6.72
CA LYS A 155 3.42 2.86 6.98
C LYS A 155 2.83 2.21 5.75
N TYR A 156 2.36 3.01 4.78
CA TYR A 156 1.58 2.53 3.66
C TYR A 156 2.06 3.15 2.36
N TYR A 157 1.77 2.44 1.26
CA TYR A 157 1.66 3.01 -0.07
C TYR A 157 0.21 3.35 -0.34
N TYR A 158 -0.02 4.48 -1.00
CA TYR A 158 -1.34 4.91 -1.44
C TYR A 158 -1.33 5.00 -2.97
N PHE A 159 -2.40 4.57 -3.57
CA PHE A 159 -2.59 4.60 -5.02
C PHE A 159 -3.76 5.51 -5.34
N TYR A 160 -3.76 6.14 -6.50
CA TYR A 160 -4.89 6.95 -6.91
C TYR A 160 -5.33 6.64 -8.33
N GLU A 161 -6.64 6.63 -8.53
CA GLU A 161 -7.32 6.37 -9.79
C GLU A 161 -8.67 7.09 -9.75
N ASP A 162 -9.07 7.75 -10.83
CA ASP A 162 -10.38 8.39 -10.99
C ASP A 162 -10.79 9.32 -9.82
N GLY A 163 -9.85 10.07 -9.26
CA GLY A 163 -10.12 11.00 -8.16
C GLY A 163 -10.26 10.34 -6.78
N GLU A 164 -10.06 9.03 -6.66
CA GLU A 164 -10.03 8.33 -5.37
C GLU A 164 -8.61 7.92 -5.00
N ILE A 165 -8.26 8.10 -3.72
CA ILE A 165 -7.01 7.60 -3.15
C ILE A 165 -7.31 6.34 -2.35
N PHE A 166 -6.57 5.26 -2.66
CA PHE A 166 -6.70 3.95 -2.03
C PHE A 166 -5.52 3.64 -1.13
N LEU A 167 -5.78 2.89 -0.07
CA LEU A 167 -4.75 2.36 0.81
C LEU A 167 -4.24 1.03 0.24
N GLY A 168 -2.94 0.93 0.02
CA GLY A 168 -2.29 -0.33 -0.32
C GLY A 168 -2.26 -1.31 0.86
N GLU A 169 -2.09 -2.60 0.56
CA GLU A 169 -1.96 -3.61 1.61
C GLU A 169 -0.66 -3.38 2.43
N PRO A 170 -0.69 -3.58 3.76
CA PRO A 170 0.48 -3.37 4.63
C PRO A 170 1.71 -4.20 4.23
N LEU A 171 1.50 -5.36 3.59
CA LEU A 171 2.58 -6.23 3.11
C LEU A 171 3.44 -5.59 2.03
N LEU A 172 2.93 -4.59 1.30
CA LEU A 172 3.72 -3.83 0.32
C LEU A 172 4.88 -3.06 0.97
N LYS A 173 4.71 -2.61 2.22
CA LYS A 173 5.77 -1.99 3.05
C LYS A 173 6.52 -3.02 3.91
N GLY A 174 6.06 -4.27 3.95
CA GLY A 174 6.62 -5.37 4.73
C GLY A 174 7.40 -6.38 3.90
N LYS A 175 6.99 -7.65 3.97
CA LYS A 175 7.69 -8.81 3.38
C LYS A 175 7.90 -8.76 1.87
N VAL A 176 7.02 -8.09 1.12
CA VAL A 176 7.09 -7.98 -0.35
C VAL A 176 7.57 -6.62 -0.82
N SER A 177 8.04 -5.76 0.09
CA SER A 177 8.45 -4.40 -0.21
C SER A 177 9.53 -4.32 -1.28
N ASP A 178 10.60 -5.11 -1.16
CA ASP A 178 11.70 -5.09 -2.11
C ASP A 178 11.25 -5.54 -3.50
N PHE A 179 10.43 -6.58 -3.56
CA PHE A 179 9.84 -7.06 -4.80
C PHE A 179 8.89 -6.02 -5.43
N PHE A 180 8.04 -5.40 -4.62
CA PHE A 180 7.16 -4.33 -5.08
C PHE A 180 7.95 -3.13 -5.62
N GLN A 181 8.98 -2.67 -4.91
CA GLN A 181 9.84 -1.58 -5.37
C GLN A 181 10.60 -1.94 -6.64
N PHE A 182 11.04 -3.19 -6.76
CA PHE A 182 11.68 -3.69 -7.99
C PHE A 182 10.72 -3.57 -9.17
N LEU A 183 9.49 -4.11 -9.06
CA LEU A 183 8.48 -4.04 -10.12
C LEU A 183 8.14 -2.59 -10.49
N HIS A 184 7.94 -1.74 -9.49
CA HIS A 184 7.58 -0.33 -9.72
C HIS A 184 8.67 0.48 -10.40
N ARG A 185 9.95 0.15 -10.18
CA ARG A 185 11.08 0.82 -10.82
C ARG A 185 11.39 0.34 -12.24
N GLN A 186 10.81 -0.77 -12.67
CA GLN A 186 10.99 -1.26 -14.04
C GLN A 186 10.23 -0.37 -15.00
N VAL A 187 10.95 0.30 -15.90
CA VAL A 187 10.33 1.06 -17.00
C VAL A 187 9.66 0.05 -17.93
N GLY A 188 8.31 0.04 -17.93
CA GLY A 188 7.52 -0.96 -18.66
C GLY A 188 7.06 -2.15 -17.78
N GLY A 189 7.49 -2.21 -16.51
CA GLY A 189 6.90 -3.06 -15.48
C GLY A 189 7.03 -4.57 -15.67
N ASP A 190 7.87 -5.06 -16.61
CA ASP A 190 7.92 -6.47 -16.97
C ASP A 190 9.07 -7.19 -16.25
N CYS A 191 8.72 -8.14 -15.37
CA CYS A 191 9.67 -9.09 -14.79
C CYS A 191 9.54 -10.43 -15.51
N TYR A 192 10.61 -10.86 -16.19
CA TYR A 192 10.65 -12.17 -16.85
C TYR A 192 10.98 -13.28 -15.85
N ILE A 193 10.23 -14.36 -15.92
CA ILE A 193 10.41 -15.59 -15.15
C ILE A 193 10.69 -16.71 -16.16
N ALA A 194 11.86 -17.31 -16.06
CA ALA A 194 12.27 -18.38 -16.98
C ALA A 194 11.44 -19.66 -16.77
N ALA A 195 11.32 -20.46 -17.82
CA ALA A 195 10.47 -21.65 -17.80
C ALA A 195 10.86 -22.67 -16.71
N ASP A 196 12.15 -22.81 -16.42
CA ASP A 196 12.70 -23.68 -15.38
C ASP A 196 12.47 -23.14 -13.96
N GLU A 197 12.16 -21.84 -13.81
CA GLU A 197 11.86 -21.21 -12.52
C GLU A 197 10.34 -21.17 -12.22
N LEU A 198 9.49 -21.40 -13.23
CA LEU A 198 8.02 -21.24 -13.09
C LEU A 198 7.42 -22.13 -12.01
N ALA A 199 7.87 -23.37 -11.88
CA ALA A 199 7.36 -24.28 -10.85
C ALA A 199 7.65 -23.75 -9.43
N MET A 200 8.84 -23.25 -9.19
CA MET A 200 9.23 -22.62 -7.91
C MET A 200 8.47 -21.31 -7.69
N PHE A 201 8.37 -20.48 -8.72
CA PHE A 201 7.62 -19.22 -8.66
C PHE A 201 6.16 -19.46 -8.28
N CYS A 202 5.47 -20.36 -8.97
CA CYS A 202 4.06 -20.66 -8.72
C CYS A 202 3.82 -21.27 -7.33
N ARG A 203 4.74 -22.12 -6.87
CA ARG A 203 4.61 -22.80 -5.58
C ARG A 203 4.92 -21.87 -4.40
N ASP A 204 5.98 -21.08 -4.49
CA ASP A 204 6.57 -20.39 -3.34
C ASP A 204 6.29 -18.88 -3.35
N LEU A 205 6.39 -18.19 -4.51
CA LEU A 205 6.29 -16.75 -4.62
C LEU A 205 4.88 -16.26 -4.98
N LEU A 206 4.23 -16.88 -5.93
CA LEU A 206 2.92 -16.45 -6.42
C LEU A 206 1.85 -16.39 -5.32
N PRO A 207 1.76 -17.33 -4.35
CA PRO A 207 0.85 -17.21 -3.22
C PRO A 207 1.11 -15.96 -2.37
N MET A 208 2.38 -15.61 -2.09
CA MET A 208 2.75 -14.42 -1.35
C MET A 208 2.42 -13.14 -2.12
N VAL A 209 2.65 -13.14 -3.44
CA VAL A 209 2.31 -12.03 -4.32
C VAL A 209 0.81 -11.77 -4.30
N ARG A 210 -0.03 -12.80 -4.36
CA ARG A 210 -1.50 -12.71 -4.28
C ARG A 210 -2.03 -12.14 -2.96
N GLU A 211 -1.25 -12.19 -1.88
CA GLU A 211 -1.64 -11.52 -0.64
C GLU A 211 -1.69 -9.99 -0.79
N SER A 212 -0.83 -9.43 -1.64
CA SER A 212 -0.67 -7.96 -1.81
C SER A 212 -1.14 -7.42 -3.15
N PHE A 213 -1.26 -8.27 -4.16
CA PHE A 213 -1.61 -7.92 -5.54
C PHE A 213 -2.85 -8.68 -6.01
N ASP A 214 -3.60 -8.06 -6.91
CA ASP A 214 -4.65 -8.72 -7.69
C ASP A 214 -4.00 -9.28 -8.97
N VAL A 215 -3.64 -10.58 -8.94
CA VAL A 215 -2.91 -11.23 -10.03
C VAL A 215 -3.87 -11.75 -11.07
N ILE A 216 -3.79 -11.20 -12.28
CA ILE A 216 -4.63 -11.54 -13.43
C ILE A 216 -3.81 -12.42 -14.39
N PRO A 217 -4.15 -13.70 -14.56
CA PRO A 217 -3.47 -14.56 -15.52
C PRO A 217 -3.93 -14.22 -16.96
N GLU A 218 -2.97 -14.07 -17.87
CA GLU A 218 -3.20 -13.84 -19.29
C GLU A 218 -2.41 -14.87 -20.12
N GLY A 219 -3.11 -15.86 -20.63
CA GLY A 219 -2.47 -16.98 -21.35
C GLY A 219 -1.53 -17.83 -20.49
N PHE A 220 -1.68 -17.79 -19.16
CA PHE A 220 -0.88 -18.53 -18.19
C PHE A 220 -1.78 -19.52 -17.42
N ASP A 221 -1.40 -20.78 -17.44
CA ASP A 221 -2.08 -21.84 -16.68
C ASP A 221 -1.15 -22.34 -15.56
N GLU A 222 -1.44 -21.94 -14.34
CA GLU A 222 -0.67 -22.30 -13.14
C GLU A 222 -0.69 -23.81 -12.87
N ALA A 223 -1.78 -24.51 -13.24
CA ALA A 223 -1.91 -25.95 -13.01
C ALA A 223 -0.86 -26.79 -13.76
N LEU A 224 -0.25 -26.22 -14.81
CA LEU A 224 0.84 -26.87 -15.53
C LEU A 224 2.15 -26.91 -14.74
N TYR A 225 2.31 -26.00 -13.74
CA TYR A 225 3.57 -25.81 -13.01
C TYR A 225 3.49 -26.22 -11.54
N VAL A 226 2.29 -26.29 -10.98
CA VAL A 226 2.07 -26.73 -9.60
C VAL A 226 1.25 -28.00 -9.62
N PRO A 227 1.87 -29.16 -9.53
CA PRO A 227 1.13 -30.40 -9.44
C PRO A 227 0.21 -30.37 -8.22
N PRO A 228 -0.99 -30.94 -8.31
CA PRO A 228 -1.90 -31.03 -7.18
C PRO A 228 -1.20 -31.72 -6.00
N LYS A 229 -1.43 -31.20 -4.79
CA LYS A 229 -0.86 -31.84 -3.58
C LYS A 229 -1.37 -33.25 -3.47
N PRO A 230 -0.45 -34.23 -3.28
CA PRO A 230 -0.90 -35.64 -3.12
C PRO A 230 -1.67 -35.78 -1.80
N GLU A 231 -2.77 -36.48 -1.85
CA GLU A 231 -3.41 -37.06 -0.67
C GLU A 231 -2.75 -38.38 -0.36
N PHE A 232 -2.52 -38.68 0.92
CA PHE A 232 -1.91 -39.95 1.32
C PHE A 232 -2.94 -40.85 1.99
N GLU A 233 -3.08 -42.05 1.44
CA GLU A 233 -3.89 -43.12 2.03
C GLU A 233 -2.96 -44.16 2.64
N LEU A 234 -3.11 -44.45 3.95
CA LEU A 234 -2.37 -45.51 4.63
C LEU A 234 -3.29 -46.71 4.85
N TYR A 235 -2.96 -47.82 4.24
CA TYR A 235 -3.65 -49.10 4.44
C TYR A 235 -2.82 -49.96 5.38
N LEU A 236 -3.45 -50.51 6.42
CA LEU A 236 -2.85 -51.42 7.37
C LEU A 236 -3.59 -52.76 7.31
N ASP A 237 -2.87 -53.82 6.96
CA ASP A 237 -3.40 -55.18 6.90
C ASP A 237 -2.70 -56.08 7.89
N ARG A 238 -3.47 -56.89 8.63
CA ARG A 238 -2.93 -57.90 9.52
C ARG A 238 -2.53 -59.13 8.72
N GLN A 239 -1.23 -59.39 8.56
CA GLN A 239 -0.71 -60.52 7.80
C GLN A 239 -0.49 -61.77 8.64
N ALA A 240 -0.22 -61.64 9.96
CA ALA A 240 -0.08 -62.72 10.92
C ALA A 240 -0.35 -62.19 12.34
N MET A 241 -0.28 -63.07 13.36
CA MET A 241 -0.62 -62.70 14.73
C MET A 241 0.15 -61.46 15.22
N ASP A 242 1.41 -61.29 14.81
CA ASP A 242 2.31 -60.19 15.24
C ASP A 242 2.89 -59.38 14.07
N VAL A 243 2.29 -59.51 12.85
CA VAL A 243 2.78 -58.83 11.65
C VAL A 243 1.68 -57.98 11.02
N VAL A 244 1.94 -56.67 10.92
CA VAL A 244 1.07 -55.74 10.22
C VAL A 244 1.75 -55.32 8.92
N GLY A 245 1.12 -55.55 7.80
CA GLY A 245 1.51 -55.00 6.50
C GLY A 245 1.05 -53.55 6.38
N ALA A 246 1.90 -52.68 5.88
CA ALA A 246 1.57 -51.28 5.60
C ALA A 246 1.72 -50.98 4.11
N LYS A 247 0.72 -50.31 3.53
CA LYS A 247 0.75 -49.80 2.17
C LYS A 247 0.44 -48.30 2.20
N LEU A 248 1.40 -47.47 1.76
CA LEU A 248 1.22 -46.03 1.63
C LEU A 248 0.97 -45.73 0.15
N VAL A 249 -0.13 -45.04 -0.13
CA VAL A 249 -0.55 -44.68 -1.48
C VAL A 249 -0.61 -43.17 -1.56
N ALA A 250 0.09 -42.54 -2.53
CA ALA A 250 -0.09 -41.15 -2.89
C ALA A 250 -1.18 -41.06 -3.98
N VAL A 251 -2.15 -40.21 -3.79
CA VAL A 251 -3.29 -39.99 -4.69
C VAL A 251 -3.14 -38.59 -5.31
N TYR A 252 -3.01 -38.53 -6.64
CA TYR A 252 -2.97 -37.30 -7.44
C TYR A 252 -4.20 -37.29 -8.36
N GLY A 253 -5.28 -36.63 -7.97
CA GLY A 253 -6.55 -36.70 -8.69
C GLY A 253 -7.03 -38.15 -8.80
N ASP A 254 -7.17 -38.68 -10.03
CA ASP A 254 -7.60 -40.07 -10.27
C ASP A 254 -6.44 -41.10 -10.23
N ASN A 255 -5.21 -40.66 -10.13
CA ASN A 255 -4.03 -41.54 -10.16
C ASN A 255 -3.56 -41.89 -8.75
N LYS A 256 -3.28 -43.21 -8.55
CA LYS A 256 -2.80 -43.74 -7.27
C LYS A 256 -1.43 -44.39 -7.42
N TYR A 257 -0.48 -43.98 -6.61
CA TYR A 257 0.90 -44.46 -6.63
C TYR A 257 1.26 -45.10 -5.29
N ASN A 258 1.80 -46.32 -5.33
CA ASN A 258 2.30 -46.97 -4.11
C ASN A 258 3.68 -46.44 -3.75
N VAL A 259 3.75 -45.58 -2.69
CA VAL A 259 4.98 -44.92 -2.28
C VAL A 259 6.05 -45.89 -1.77
N LEU A 260 5.66 -47.02 -1.20
CA LEU A 260 6.57 -48.02 -0.63
C LEU A 260 6.96 -49.15 -1.64
N ALA A 261 6.46 -49.11 -2.87
CA ALA A 261 6.86 -50.06 -3.88
C ALA A 261 8.34 -49.87 -4.29
N LYS A 262 9.06 -50.96 -4.49
CA LYS A 262 10.42 -50.89 -5.03
C LYS A 262 10.37 -50.28 -6.45
N VAL A 263 11.24 -49.33 -6.73
CA VAL A 263 11.42 -48.75 -8.07
C VAL A 263 12.28 -49.72 -8.88
N GLU A 264 11.81 -50.16 -10.03
CA GLU A 264 12.63 -50.91 -10.97
C GLU A 264 13.69 -49.96 -11.59
N PRO A 265 14.93 -50.45 -11.85
CA PRO A 265 15.96 -49.61 -12.47
C PRO A 265 15.49 -49.13 -13.85
N GLY A 266 15.33 -47.81 -14.02
CA GLY A 266 14.84 -47.19 -15.27
C GLY A 266 13.49 -46.49 -15.17
N GLU A 267 12.71 -46.67 -14.09
CA GLU A 267 11.54 -45.85 -13.82
C GLU A 267 11.94 -44.53 -13.17
N VAL A 268 11.59 -43.44 -13.80
CA VAL A 268 11.68 -42.07 -13.20
C VAL A 268 10.40 -41.87 -12.40
N ARG A 269 10.53 -41.68 -11.10
CA ARG A 269 9.46 -41.13 -10.27
C ARG A 269 9.63 -39.63 -10.17
N ASP A 270 8.70 -38.93 -10.75
CA ASP A 270 8.57 -37.46 -10.55
C ASP A 270 8.15 -37.14 -9.11
#